data_d8b5f10629964659e783b81b61dd8ad8
#
_entry.id   d8b5f10629964659e783b81b61dd8ad8
#
_cell.length_a   1.000
_cell.length_b   1.000
_cell.length_c   1.000
_cell.angle_alpha   90.00
_cell.angle_beta   90.00
_cell.angle_gamma   90.00
#
_symmetry.space_group_name_H-M   'P 1'
#
loop_
_entity.id
_entity.type
_entity.pdbx_description
1 polymer ?
#
loop_
_entity_poly.entity_id
_entity_poly.type
_entity_poly.pdbx_seq_one_letter_code
_entity_poly.pdbx_strand_id
1 'polypeptide(L)'
;VRNDEHKKPMRRGSIGFAGGTGLAEVSLTGETMWRLDLDKIEKEKDYQVIHHDVLMDKDHHIHTLYRPKKIATISVNGKMETDTLGGDGIMVIDTLGNVLKTWSAWDVWDIENDPYIGEYRYDRFHINGLCFDRDDNYLLSAPIEDQIWKVDAKSGELVWRFGRDGDFRMDTTAYFSFQHSPYIMENGDLMLFDNGLHNQRSGGKAFRLDEENRTAQITINACLLYTS
;
A
#
# COMPACT_ATOMS: atom_id res chain seq x y z
N VAL A 1 5.63 -18.67 -31.89
CA VAL A 1 4.87 -17.46 -32.21
C VAL A 1 4.44 -16.88 -30.90
N ARG A 2 5.13 -15.84 -30.41
CA ARG A 2 4.71 -15.11 -29.20
C ARG A 2 3.43 -14.36 -29.56
N ASN A 3 2.35 -14.68 -28.87
CA ASN A 3 1.11 -13.93 -29.00
C ASN A 3 1.35 -12.49 -28.54
N ASP A 4 1.30 -11.52 -29.46
CA ASP A 4 1.41 -10.08 -29.17
C ASP A 4 0.20 -9.54 -28.38
N GLU A 5 -0.78 -10.38 -28.04
CA GLU A 5 -1.97 -10.03 -27.27
C GLU A 5 -1.66 -9.64 -25.80
N HIS A 6 -0.49 -10.05 -25.28
CA HIS A 6 -0.08 -9.76 -23.89
C HIS A 6 0.50 -8.34 -23.67
N LYS A 7 0.58 -7.50 -24.71
CA LYS A 7 1.17 -6.16 -24.64
C LYS A 7 0.15 -5.03 -24.55
N LYS A 8 -1.13 -5.33 -24.39
CA LYS A 8 -2.15 -4.28 -24.36
C LYS A 8 -2.32 -3.76 -22.93
N PRO A 9 -2.33 -2.41 -22.73
CA PRO A 9 -2.58 -1.80 -21.43
C PRO A 9 -3.98 -2.12 -20.92
N MET A 10 -4.18 -1.96 -19.61
CA MET A 10 -5.51 -2.05 -19.01
C MET A 10 -6.49 -1.19 -19.80
N ARG A 11 -7.62 -1.77 -20.16
CA ARG A 11 -8.62 -1.12 -20.98
C ARG A 11 -9.68 -0.46 -20.12
N ARG A 12 -10.28 0.60 -20.62
CA ARG A 12 -11.45 1.19 -19.95
C ARG A 12 -12.53 0.12 -19.75
N GLY A 13 -12.97 -0.07 -18.49
CA GLY A 13 -13.94 -1.09 -18.11
C GLY A 13 -13.35 -2.47 -17.80
N SER A 14 -12.04 -2.57 -17.58
CA SER A 14 -11.40 -3.75 -16.99
C SER A 14 -10.95 -3.50 -15.55
N ILE A 15 -10.65 -4.57 -14.83
CA ILE A 15 -10.21 -4.55 -13.43
C ILE A 15 -8.88 -5.29 -13.36
N GLY A 16 -7.90 -4.68 -12.68
CA GLY A 16 -6.62 -5.31 -12.35
C GLY A 16 -6.72 -6.11 -11.05
N PHE A 17 -6.09 -7.27 -11.01
CA PHE A 17 -5.98 -8.08 -9.80
C PHE A 17 -4.52 -8.34 -9.46
N ALA A 18 -4.16 -8.16 -8.19
CA ALA A 18 -2.90 -8.58 -7.62
C ALA A 18 -3.15 -9.66 -6.57
N GLY A 19 -2.41 -10.75 -6.64
CA GLY A 19 -2.53 -11.83 -5.67
C GLY A 19 -1.40 -12.83 -5.77
N GLY A 20 -1.04 -13.47 -4.69
CA GLY A 20 0.13 -14.29 -4.44
C GLY A 20 0.83 -15.02 -5.60
N THR A 21 0.16 -15.28 -6.71
CA THR A 21 0.71 -16.01 -7.87
C THR A 21 0.87 -15.16 -9.13
N GLY A 22 0.42 -13.89 -9.14
CA GLY A 22 0.55 -13.04 -10.31
C GLY A 22 -0.43 -11.88 -10.37
N LEU A 23 -0.47 -11.25 -11.54
CA LEU A 23 -1.33 -10.14 -11.89
C LEU A 23 -2.25 -10.54 -13.04
N ALA A 24 -3.46 -10.02 -13.06
CA ALA A 24 -4.38 -10.23 -14.16
C ALA A 24 -5.22 -8.97 -14.44
N GLU A 25 -5.52 -8.75 -15.70
CA GLU A 25 -6.56 -7.85 -16.16
C GLU A 25 -7.79 -8.67 -16.56
N VAL A 26 -8.94 -8.34 -15.99
CA VAL A 26 -10.20 -9.05 -16.21
C VAL A 26 -11.24 -8.06 -16.69
N SER A 27 -11.99 -8.41 -17.74
CA SER A 27 -13.12 -7.60 -18.22
C SER A 27 -14.25 -7.58 -17.18
N LEU A 28 -15.17 -6.63 -17.29
CA LEU A 28 -16.37 -6.58 -16.45
C LEU A 28 -17.29 -7.80 -16.63
N THR A 29 -17.11 -8.58 -17.69
CA THR A 29 -17.82 -9.84 -17.95
C THR A 29 -17.09 -11.08 -17.45
N GLY A 30 -15.90 -10.90 -16.80
CA GLY A 30 -15.12 -11.98 -16.20
C GLY A 30 -14.08 -12.63 -17.11
N GLU A 31 -13.86 -12.11 -18.32
CA GLU A 31 -12.84 -12.65 -19.24
C GLU A 31 -11.46 -12.14 -18.86
N THR A 32 -10.48 -13.04 -18.76
CA THR A 32 -9.06 -12.67 -18.56
C THR A 32 -8.52 -12.06 -19.83
N MET A 33 -8.23 -10.75 -19.79
CA MET A 33 -7.73 -9.98 -20.93
C MET A 33 -6.20 -10.05 -21.02
N TRP A 34 -5.54 -10.10 -19.88
CA TRP A 34 -4.10 -10.20 -19.74
C TRP A 34 -3.75 -10.88 -18.42
N ARG A 35 -2.60 -11.58 -18.37
CA ARG A 35 -2.09 -12.22 -17.16
C ARG A 35 -0.56 -12.23 -17.17
N LEU A 36 0.03 -11.95 -16.01
CA LEU A 36 1.44 -12.11 -15.71
C LEU A 36 1.60 -12.98 -14.47
N ASP A 37 2.15 -14.17 -14.63
CA ASP A 37 2.44 -15.05 -13.50
C ASP A 37 3.73 -14.61 -12.80
N LEU A 38 3.77 -14.76 -11.47
CA LEU A 38 4.89 -14.32 -10.61
C LEU A 38 6.23 -14.94 -11.00
N ASP A 39 6.21 -16.17 -11.54
CA ASP A 39 7.42 -16.87 -12.02
C ASP A 39 8.05 -16.24 -13.27
N LYS A 40 7.32 -15.35 -13.95
CA LYS A 40 7.79 -14.57 -15.11
C LYS A 40 8.34 -13.20 -14.73
N ILE A 41 8.09 -12.74 -13.50
CA ILE A 41 8.73 -11.55 -12.96
C ILE A 41 10.19 -11.92 -12.67
N GLU A 42 11.11 -11.01 -12.97
CA GLU A 42 12.55 -11.22 -12.91
C GLU A 42 13.02 -11.90 -11.60
N LYS A 43 13.64 -13.09 -11.72
CA LYS A 43 13.91 -14.01 -10.61
C LYS A 43 15.13 -13.64 -9.74
N GLU A 44 15.93 -12.67 -10.12
CA GLU A 44 17.20 -12.36 -9.45
C GLU A 44 17.04 -11.79 -8.03
N LYS A 45 15.85 -11.39 -7.67
CA LYS A 45 15.52 -10.87 -6.34
C LYS A 45 14.30 -11.63 -5.84
N ASP A 46 14.41 -12.37 -4.78
CA ASP A 46 13.43 -13.21 -4.10
C ASP A 46 12.07 -12.48 -3.83
N TYR A 47 11.36 -12.11 -4.92
CA TYR A 47 10.03 -11.52 -4.89
C TYR A 47 9.02 -12.63 -4.60
N GLN A 48 8.67 -12.82 -3.34
CA GLN A 48 7.90 -14.00 -2.94
C GLN A 48 6.40 -13.81 -3.07
N VAL A 49 5.91 -12.59 -2.95
CA VAL A 49 4.46 -12.32 -2.89
C VAL A 49 4.14 -10.96 -3.46
N ILE A 50 3.16 -10.93 -4.35
CA ILE A 50 2.43 -9.73 -4.74
C ILE A 50 1.08 -9.76 -4.01
N HIS A 51 0.61 -8.63 -3.50
CA HIS A 51 -0.61 -8.61 -2.70
C HIS A 51 -1.38 -7.29 -2.81
N HIS A 52 -2.63 -7.31 -2.37
CA HIS A 52 -3.57 -6.21 -2.24
C HIS A 52 -3.81 -5.44 -3.55
N ASP A 53 -3.08 -4.34 -3.77
CA ASP A 53 -3.42 -3.39 -4.82
C ASP A 53 -2.51 -3.46 -6.04
N VAL A 54 -3.08 -3.08 -7.17
CA VAL A 54 -2.40 -2.90 -8.45
C VAL A 54 -2.90 -1.64 -9.12
N LEU A 55 -1.96 -0.80 -9.54
CA LEU A 55 -2.22 0.43 -10.28
C LEU A 55 -1.51 0.37 -11.63
N MET A 56 -1.96 1.16 -12.58
CA MET A 56 -1.26 1.40 -13.84
C MET A 56 -1.06 2.90 -14.01
N ASP A 57 0.17 3.32 -14.32
CA ASP A 57 0.47 4.71 -14.66
C ASP A 57 0.15 5.04 -16.13
N LYS A 58 0.33 6.30 -16.51
CA LYS A 58 0.10 6.79 -17.89
C LYS A 58 1.04 6.18 -18.94
N ASP A 59 2.19 5.68 -18.50
CA ASP A 59 3.21 5.07 -19.35
C ASP A 59 3.04 3.53 -19.43
N HIS A 60 1.92 3.04 -18.87
CA HIS A 60 1.54 1.63 -18.80
C HIS A 60 2.46 0.75 -17.94
N HIS A 61 3.16 1.35 -16.97
CA HIS A 61 3.84 0.57 -15.95
C HIS A 61 2.85 0.14 -14.88
N ILE A 62 3.06 -1.04 -14.36
CA ILE A 62 2.22 -1.64 -13.33
C ILE A 62 2.92 -1.45 -11.99
N HIS A 63 2.23 -0.80 -11.05
CA HIS A 63 2.66 -0.60 -9.68
C HIS A 63 1.87 -1.52 -8.77
N THR A 64 2.55 -2.34 -7.98
CA THR A 64 1.90 -3.29 -7.08
C THR A 64 2.66 -3.39 -5.76
N LEU A 65 1.98 -3.85 -4.73
CA LEU A 65 2.60 -4.14 -3.44
C LEU A 65 3.31 -5.50 -3.49
N TYR A 66 4.50 -5.58 -2.88
CA TYR A 66 5.27 -6.82 -2.75
C TYR A 66 5.91 -6.90 -1.35
N ARG A 67 6.41 -8.10 -0.99
CA ARG A 67 7.04 -8.34 0.32
C ARG A 67 8.57 -8.42 0.22
N PRO A 68 9.30 -7.31 0.44
CA PRO A 68 10.73 -7.33 0.61
C PRO A 68 11.14 -7.92 1.95
N LYS A 69 12.31 -8.59 1.95
CA LYS A 69 12.95 -9.11 3.16
C LYS A 69 14.09 -8.21 3.61
N LYS A 70 14.30 -8.16 4.93
CA LYS A 70 15.42 -7.46 5.56
C LYS A 70 16.08 -8.37 6.60
N ILE A 71 17.37 -8.62 6.49
CA ILE A 71 18.12 -9.28 7.55
C ILE A 71 18.56 -8.21 8.55
N ALA A 72 18.17 -8.37 9.81
CA ALA A 72 18.54 -7.45 10.88
C ALA A 72 18.67 -8.19 12.22
N THR A 73 19.43 -7.60 13.13
CA THR A 73 19.50 -8.06 14.51
C THR A 73 18.52 -7.23 15.34
N ILE A 74 17.55 -7.89 15.94
CA ILE A 74 16.43 -7.28 16.66
C ILE A 74 16.34 -7.84 18.08
N SER A 75 15.67 -7.12 18.99
CA SER A 75 15.34 -7.62 20.31
C SER A 75 14.03 -8.37 20.30
N VAL A 76 14.06 -9.65 20.64
CA VAL A 76 12.87 -10.51 20.81
C VAL A 76 12.85 -11.01 22.24
N ASN A 77 11.83 -10.61 23.00
CA ASN A 77 11.69 -10.97 24.45
C ASN A 77 12.97 -10.65 25.26
N GLY A 78 13.63 -9.53 24.96
CA GLY A 78 14.85 -9.09 25.65
C GLY A 78 16.13 -9.80 25.24
N LYS A 79 16.11 -10.61 24.20
CA LYS A 79 17.29 -11.25 23.59
C LYS A 79 17.53 -10.71 22.20
N MET A 80 18.81 -10.47 21.87
CA MET A 80 19.20 -10.07 20.53
C MET A 80 19.26 -11.31 19.62
N GLU A 81 18.51 -11.26 18.52
CA GLU A 81 18.44 -12.34 17.52
C GLU A 81 18.61 -11.75 16.12
N THR A 82 19.40 -12.40 15.28
CA THR A 82 19.46 -12.06 13.85
C THR A 82 18.43 -12.87 13.11
N ASP A 83 17.48 -12.19 12.46
CA ASP A 83 16.36 -12.83 11.77
C ASP A 83 16.13 -12.18 10.40
N THR A 84 15.34 -12.84 9.56
CA THR A 84 14.86 -12.32 8.28
C THR A 84 13.48 -11.72 8.48
N LEU A 85 13.40 -10.40 8.44
CA LEU A 85 12.18 -9.64 8.64
C LEU A 85 11.38 -9.57 7.34
N GLY A 86 10.07 -9.68 7.44
CA GLY A 86 9.12 -9.42 6.36
C GLY A 86 8.56 -8.01 6.46
N GLY A 87 8.55 -7.29 5.34
CA GLY A 87 7.96 -5.96 5.24
C GLY A 87 7.16 -5.83 3.96
N ASP A 88 6.83 -4.59 3.62
CA ASP A 88 6.09 -4.26 2.42
C ASP A 88 6.84 -3.23 1.59
N GLY A 89 6.56 -3.21 0.30
CA GLY A 89 7.16 -2.28 -0.64
C GLY A 89 6.34 -2.15 -1.92
N ILE A 90 6.79 -1.29 -2.80
CA ILE A 90 6.21 -1.06 -4.11
C ILE A 90 7.15 -1.64 -5.16
N MET A 91 6.61 -2.43 -6.07
CA MET A 91 7.29 -2.91 -7.25
C MET A 91 6.65 -2.27 -8.49
N VAL A 92 7.48 -1.71 -9.35
CA VAL A 92 7.06 -1.17 -10.65
C VAL A 92 7.59 -2.10 -11.73
N ILE A 93 6.70 -2.62 -12.55
CA ILE A 93 7.03 -3.54 -13.64
C ILE A 93 6.40 -3.10 -14.96
N ASP A 94 6.99 -3.52 -16.07
CA ASP A 94 6.34 -3.42 -17.36
C ASP A 94 5.37 -4.60 -17.60
N THR A 95 4.61 -4.54 -18.68
CA THR A 95 3.65 -5.60 -19.05
C THR A 95 4.29 -6.93 -19.45
N LEU A 96 5.61 -6.99 -19.55
CA LEU A 96 6.39 -8.22 -19.83
C LEU A 96 6.93 -8.86 -18.54
N GLY A 97 6.83 -8.16 -17.39
CA GLY A 97 7.33 -8.61 -16.11
C GLY A 97 8.77 -8.15 -15.79
N ASN A 98 9.34 -7.25 -16.58
CA ASN A 98 10.64 -6.67 -16.23
C ASN A 98 10.44 -5.70 -15.05
N VAL A 99 11.24 -5.85 -14.00
CA VAL A 99 11.22 -4.95 -12.84
C VAL A 99 11.96 -3.67 -13.19
N LEU A 100 11.23 -2.55 -13.19
CA LEU A 100 11.75 -1.22 -13.51
C LEU A 100 12.27 -0.50 -12.25
N LYS A 101 11.54 -0.63 -11.15
CA LYS A 101 11.85 0.02 -9.87
C LYS A 101 11.27 -0.78 -8.71
N THR A 102 11.95 -0.73 -7.57
CA THR A 102 11.42 -1.17 -6.27
C THR A 102 11.64 -0.10 -5.22
N TRP A 103 10.72 -0.05 -4.26
CA TRP A 103 10.83 0.71 -3.02
C TRP A 103 10.48 -0.21 -1.86
N SER A 104 11.12 -0.04 -0.73
CA SER A 104 10.87 -0.83 0.46
C SER A 104 10.60 0.06 1.66
N ALA A 105 9.60 -0.26 2.46
CA ALA A 105 9.33 0.42 3.71
C ALA A 105 10.53 0.33 4.69
N TRP A 106 11.37 -0.70 4.55
CA TRP A 106 12.61 -0.83 5.32
C TRP A 106 13.64 0.26 5.03
N ASP A 107 13.53 0.99 3.91
CA ASP A 107 14.49 2.04 3.53
C ASP A 107 14.23 3.34 4.31
N VAL A 108 13.02 3.49 4.86
CA VAL A 108 12.56 4.68 5.59
C VAL A 108 12.19 4.39 7.05
N TRP A 109 12.35 3.14 7.51
CA TRP A 109 11.94 2.71 8.85
C TRP A 109 13.12 2.53 9.79
N ASP A 110 12.96 3.06 11.02
CA ASP A 110 13.94 2.91 12.10
C ASP A 110 13.72 1.58 12.86
N ILE A 111 14.42 0.54 12.42
CA ILE A 111 14.32 -0.81 13.01
C ILE A 111 14.83 -0.83 14.45
N GLU A 112 15.85 -0.02 14.78
CA GLU A 112 16.49 -0.05 16.09
C GLU A 112 15.57 0.46 17.20
N ASN A 113 14.72 1.44 16.87
CA ASN A 113 13.78 2.06 17.81
C ASN A 113 12.34 1.56 17.64
N ASP A 114 12.12 0.49 16.89
CA ASP A 114 10.80 -0.07 16.65
C ASP A 114 10.36 -0.99 17.81
N PRO A 115 9.38 -0.57 18.63
CA PRO A 115 8.94 -1.35 19.79
C PRO A 115 8.16 -2.62 19.40
N TYR A 116 7.65 -2.69 18.18
CA TYR A 116 6.80 -3.78 17.68
C TYR A 116 7.53 -4.75 16.77
N ILE A 117 8.82 -4.52 16.46
CA ILE A 117 9.57 -5.33 15.51
C ILE A 117 9.61 -6.82 15.87
N GLY A 118 9.69 -7.15 17.15
CA GLY A 118 9.72 -8.52 17.63
C GLY A 118 8.39 -9.26 17.47
N GLU A 119 7.27 -8.54 17.57
CA GLU A 119 5.91 -9.07 17.43
C GLU A 119 5.51 -9.26 15.98
N TYR A 120 5.75 -8.23 15.13
CA TYR A 120 5.34 -8.20 13.73
C TYR A 120 6.47 -8.50 12.76
N ARG A 121 7.58 -9.12 13.17
CA ARG A 121 8.81 -9.28 12.37
C ARG A 121 8.62 -9.91 10.99
N TYR A 122 7.55 -10.67 10.76
CA TYR A 122 7.29 -11.32 9.47
C TYR A 122 6.25 -10.60 8.61
N ASP A 123 5.62 -9.54 9.13
CA ASP A 123 4.62 -8.72 8.44
C ASP A 123 4.52 -7.34 9.11
N ARG A 124 5.66 -6.60 9.14
CA ARG A 124 5.83 -5.46 10.04
C ARG A 124 4.90 -4.29 9.74
N PHE A 125 4.59 -4.04 8.50
CA PHE A 125 3.78 -2.87 8.13
C PHE A 125 2.36 -3.26 7.73
N HIS A 126 2.20 -4.45 7.15
CA HIS A 126 0.95 -4.96 6.61
C HIS A 126 0.29 -3.97 5.64
N ILE A 127 1.11 -3.34 4.77
CA ILE A 127 0.58 -2.35 3.82
C ILE A 127 -0.47 -3.03 2.95
N ASN A 128 -1.70 -2.50 3.01
CA ASN A 128 -2.89 -3.11 2.44
C ASN A 128 -3.64 -2.20 1.47
N GLY A 129 -3.05 -1.09 1.07
CA GLY A 129 -3.64 -0.16 0.11
C GLY A 129 -2.58 0.72 -0.52
N LEU A 130 -2.74 0.99 -1.82
CA LEU A 130 -1.87 1.81 -2.65
C LEU A 130 -2.72 2.66 -3.58
N CYS A 131 -2.50 3.97 -3.60
CA CYS A 131 -3.02 4.84 -4.65
C CYS A 131 -2.02 5.92 -5.01
N PHE A 132 -2.25 6.62 -6.13
CA PHE A 132 -1.55 7.85 -6.46
C PHE A 132 -2.25 9.06 -5.85
N ASP A 133 -1.47 10.04 -5.38
CA ASP A 133 -1.99 11.38 -5.13
C ASP A 133 -2.09 12.20 -6.44
N ARG A 134 -2.42 13.49 -6.33
CA ARG A 134 -2.55 14.38 -7.50
C ARG A 134 -1.23 14.73 -8.18
N ASP A 135 -0.12 14.52 -7.51
CA ASP A 135 1.23 14.81 -7.97
C ASP A 135 1.98 13.53 -8.39
N ASP A 136 1.23 12.44 -8.60
CA ASP A 136 1.74 11.11 -8.95
C ASP A 136 2.66 10.49 -7.87
N ASN A 137 2.58 10.94 -6.59
CA ASN A 137 3.24 10.28 -5.47
C ASN A 137 2.38 9.13 -4.93
N TYR A 138 3.01 8.23 -4.18
CA TYR A 138 2.30 7.11 -3.57
C TYR A 138 1.66 7.48 -2.24
N LEU A 139 0.42 7.04 -2.04
CA LEU A 139 -0.22 6.95 -0.74
C LEU A 139 -0.39 5.48 -0.36
N LEU A 140 0.17 5.11 0.78
CA LEU A 140 0.21 3.74 1.30
C LEU A 140 -0.60 3.65 2.59
N SER A 141 -1.49 2.67 2.67
CA SER A 141 -2.16 2.36 3.93
C SER A 141 -1.31 1.39 4.76
N ALA A 142 -0.80 1.86 5.90
CA ALA A 142 -0.02 1.10 6.88
C ALA A 142 -0.89 0.86 8.14
N PRO A 143 -1.71 -0.21 8.17
CA PRO A 143 -2.73 -0.42 9.20
C PRO A 143 -2.17 -0.74 10.59
N ILE A 144 -1.01 -1.37 10.70
CA ILE A 144 -0.40 -1.62 12.03
C ILE A 144 -0.04 -0.31 12.73
N GLU A 145 0.28 0.73 11.95
CA GLU A 145 0.56 2.08 12.48
C GLU A 145 -0.70 2.95 12.60
N ASP A 146 -1.87 2.49 12.12
CA ASP A 146 -3.06 3.34 11.96
C ASP A 146 -2.76 4.61 11.13
N GLN A 147 -1.97 4.46 10.04
CA GLN A 147 -1.46 5.60 9.25
C GLN A 147 -1.62 5.40 7.75
N ILE A 148 -1.70 6.54 7.05
CA ILE A 148 -1.45 6.64 5.61
C ILE A 148 -0.09 7.34 5.44
N TRP A 149 0.77 6.77 4.61
CA TRP A 149 2.09 7.31 4.30
C TRP A 149 2.12 7.88 2.90
N LYS A 150 2.65 9.10 2.73
CA LYS A 150 2.99 9.65 1.42
C LYS A 150 4.46 9.42 1.14
N VAL A 151 4.75 8.77 0.02
CA VAL A 151 6.10 8.50 -0.46
C VAL A 151 6.28 9.18 -1.80
N ASP A 152 7.34 9.97 -1.93
CA ASP A 152 7.71 10.58 -3.20
C ASP A 152 8.08 9.47 -4.21
N ALA A 153 7.35 9.42 -5.33
CA ALA A 153 7.51 8.34 -6.30
C ALA A 153 8.85 8.36 -7.04
N LYS A 154 9.59 9.49 -7.03
CA LYS A 154 10.89 9.64 -7.71
C LYS A 154 12.04 9.34 -6.77
N SER A 155 12.09 10.00 -5.61
CA SER A 155 13.17 9.85 -4.63
C SER A 155 13.02 8.63 -3.74
N GLY A 156 11.78 8.19 -3.46
CA GLY A 156 11.46 7.16 -2.47
C GLY A 156 11.44 7.69 -1.04
N GLU A 157 11.55 9.00 -0.84
CA GLU A 157 11.49 9.61 0.48
C GLU A 157 10.09 9.57 1.07
N LEU A 158 10.00 9.32 2.37
CA LEU A 158 8.77 9.43 3.13
C LEU A 158 8.48 10.92 3.39
N VAL A 159 7.48 11.46 2.70
CA VAL A 159 7.12 12.89 2.75
C VAL A 159 6.36 13.22 4.03
N TRP A 160 5.41 12.36 4.41
CA TRP A 160 4.64 12.49 5.63
C TRP A 160 3.88 11.19 5.98
N ARG A 161 3.45 11.15 7.25
CA ARG A 161 2.54 10.18 7.82
C ARG A 161 1.28 10.86 8.31
N PHE A 162 0.13 10.35 7.95
CA PHE A 162 -1.18 10.85 8.38
C PHE A 162 -1.92 9.78 9.16
N GLY A 163 -2.39 10.10 10.35
CA GLY A 163 -3.08 9.19 11.25
C GLY A 163 -2.56 9.30 12.68
N ARG A 164 -2.65 8.22 13.43
CA ARG A 164 -2.19 8.16 14.81
C ARG A 164 -0.68 8.37 14.87
N ASP A 165 -0.23 9.25 15.76
CA ASP A 165 1.18 9.57 15.96
C ASP A 165 1.93 9.99 14.67
N GLY A 166 1.16 10.46 13.67
CA GLY A 166 1.67 10.99 12.40
C GLY A 166 1.97 12.48 12.47
N ASP A 167 2.25 13.06 11.30
CA ASP A 167 2.74 14.44 11.18
C ASP A 167 1.62 15.51 11.21
N PHE A 168 0.36 15.09 11.17
CA PHE A 168 -0.79 16.00 11.08
C PHE A 168 -1.51 16.15 12.41
N ARG A 169 -1.89 17.38 12.72
CA ARG A 169 -2.81 17.67 13.82
C ARG A 169 -4.24 17.46 13.35
N MET A 170 -4.99 16.64 14.04
CA MET A 170 -6.42 16.42 13.81
C MET A 170 -7.14 16.14 15.11
N ASP A 171 -8.48 16.22 15.09
CA ASP A 171 -9.31 15.82 16.21
C ASP A 171 -9.13 14.31 16.46
N THR A 172 -8.86 13.94 17.72
CA THR A 172 -8.63 12.54 18.09
C THR A 172 -9.88 11.66 17.89
N THR A 173 -11.07 12.24 17.86
CA THR A 173 -12.32 11.52 17.54
C THR A 173 -12.39 11.12 16.06
N ALA A 174 -11.58 11.73 15.21
CA ALA A 174 -11.47 11.44 13.80
C ALA A 174 -10.45 10.32 13.47
N TYR A 175 -9.67 9.85 14.44
CA TYR A 175 -8.72 8.76 14.21
C TYR A 175 -9.40 7.54 13.60
N PHE A 176 -8.64 6.83 12.79
CA PHE A 176 -9.01 5.56 12.14
C PHE A 176 -8.06 4.47 12.61
N SER A 177 -8.45 3.22 12.38
CA SER A 177 -7.61 2.08 12.75
C SER A 177 -7.76 0.90 11.80
N PHE A 178 -6.65 0.25 11.51
CA PHE A 178 -6.59 -0.89 10.58
C PHE A 178 -7.27 -0.58 9.24
N GLN A 179 -7.07 0.62 8.75
CA GLN A 179 -7.70 1.15 7.54
C GLN A 179 -7.25 0.42 6.27
N HIS A 180 -8.04 0.57 5.21
CA HIS A 180 -7.81 0.03 3.88
C HIS A 180 -8.13 1.07 2.80
N SER A 181 -7.68 0.80 1.57
CA SER A 181 -8.14 1.45 0.34
C SER A 181 -8.09 2.98 0.39
N PRO A 182 -6.91 3.60 0.60
CA PRO A 182 -6.78 5.04 0.46
C PRO A 182 -7.13 5.47 -0.96
N TYR A 183 -7.84 6.57 -1.10
CA TYR A 183 -8.28 7.09 -2.40
C TYR A 183 -8.37 8.61 -2.36
N ILE A 184 -7.87 9.31 -3.39
CA ILE A 184 -8.03 10.76 -3.55
C ILE A 184 -9.31 11.03 -4.33
N MET A 185 -10.27 11.67 -3.67
CA MET A 185 -11.53 12.09 -4.26
C MET A 185 -11.33 13.23 -5.28
N GLU A 186 -12.32 13.47 -6.14
CA GLU A 186 -12.27 14.55 -7.14
C GLU A 186 -12.06 15.94 -6.51
N ASN A 187 -12.62 16.18 -5.32
CA ASN A 187 -12.44 17.42 -4.56
C ASN A 187 -11.07 17.53 -3.85
N GLY A 188 -10.24 16.47 -3.89
CA GLY A 188 -8.91 16.38 -3.28
C GLY A 188 -8.88 15.85 -1.86
N ASP A 189 -10.01 15.53 -1.28
CA ASP A 189 -10.03 14.93 0.05
C ASP A 189 -9.50 13.48 -0.03
N LEU A 190 -8.72 13.06 0.95
CA LEU A 190 -8.28 11.69 1.13
C LEU A 190 -9.40 10.87 1.78
N MET A 191 -9.91 9.88 1.06
CA MET A 191 -10.89 8.92 1.57
C MET A 191 -10.21 7.60 1.91
N LEU A 192 -10.70 6.91 2.94
CA LEU A 192 -10.27 5.57 3.34
C LEU A 192 -11.44 4.79 3.95
N PHE A 193 -11.30 3.47 3.97
CA PHE A 193 -12.15 2.60 4.76
C PHE A 193 -11.49 2.37 6.13
N ASP A 194 -12.17 2.79 7.20
CA ASP A 194 -11.77 2.57 8.58
C ASP A 194 -12.35 1.25 9.08
N ASN A 195 -11.50 0.27 9.39
CA ASN A 195 -11.97 -0.98 10.00
C ASN A 195 -12.49 -0.75 11.42
N GLY A 196 -12.09 0.35 12.05
CA GLY A 196 -12.61 0.78 13.35
C GLY A 196 -12.27 -0.19 14.48
N LEU A 197 -11.08 -0.81 14.46
CA LEU A 197 -10.71 -1.84 15.42
C LEU A 197 -10.73 -1.35 16.88
N HIS A 198 -10.39 -0.08 17.09
CA HIS A 198 -10.37 0.51 18.43
C HIS A 198 -11.75 0.91 18.95
N ASN A 199 -12.70 1.19 18.08
CA ASN A 199 -14.05 1.63 18.44
C ASN A 199 -15.16 0.63 18.06
N GLN A 200 -14.77 -0.50 17.45
CA GLN A 200 -15.64 -1.60 17.01
C GLN A 200 -16.72 -1.14 16.02
N ARG A 201 -16.40 -0.15 15.18
CA ARG A 201 -17.30 0.42 14.17
C ARG A 201 -16.55 0.70 12.88
N SER A 202 -16.83 -0.07 11.86
CA SER A 202 -16.28 0.17 10.52
C SER A 202 -17.03 1.28 9.81
N GLY A 203 -16.35 1.99 8.91
CA GLY A 203 -16.97 3.05 8.13
C GLY A 203 -16.05 3.68 7.08
N GLY A 204 -16.64 4.55 6.28
CA GLY A 204 -15.90 5.41 5.37
C GLY A 204 -15.56 6.73 6.04
N LYS A 205 -14.30 7.14 5.95
CA LYS A 205 -13.85 8.47 6.39
C LYS A 205 -13.18 9.21 5.25
N ALA A 206 -13.41 10.53 5.17
CA ALA A 206 -12.68 11.40 4.27
C ALA A 206 -12.12 12.61 5.01
N PHE A 207 -10.94 13.06 4.58
CA PHE A 207 -10.18 14.11 5.23
C PHE A 207 -9.67 15.11 4.22
N ARG A 208 -9.81 16.39 4.53
CA ARG A 208 -9.10 17.48 3.88
C ARG A 208 -7.77 17.66 4.57
N LEU A 209 -6.68 17.44 3.84
CA LEU A 209 -5.33 17.63 4.35
C LEU A 209 -4.79 18.98 3.92
N ASP A 210 -4.24 19.72 4.87
CA ASP A 210 -3.40 20.90 4.64
C ASP A 210 -1.95 20.46 4.87
N GLU A 211 -1.27 20.11 3.79
CA GLU A 211 0.10 19.58 3.85
C GLU A 211 1.12 20.62 4.30
N GLU A 212 0.88 21.91 4.03
CA GLU A 212 1.77 23.00 4.42
C GLU A 212 1.74 23.21 5.95
N ASN A 213 0.53 23.30 6.52
CA ASN A 213 0.33 23.55 7.94
C ASN A 213 0.25 22.28 8.79
N ARG A 214 0.32 21.11 8.15
CA ARG A 214 0.18 19.79 8.79
C ARG A 214 -1.08 19.70 9.65
N THR A 215 -2.22 20.06 9.07
CA THR A 215 -3.54 19.92 9.71
C THR A 215 -4.49 19.10 8.86
N ALA A 216 -5.41 18.39 9.51
CA ALA A 216 -6.41 17.59 8.85
C ALA A 216 -7.80 17.84 9.43
N GLN A 217 -8.77 17.95 8.55
CA GLN A 217 -10.18 18.10 8.90
C GLN A 217 -10.99 16.93 8.31
N ILE A 218 -11.75 16.25 9.16
CA ILE A 218 -12.68 15.22 8.68
C ILE A 218 -13.83 15.89 7.92
N THR A 219 -14.09 15.42 6.69
CA THR A 219 -15.16 15.93 5.81
C THR A 219 -16.28 14.91 5.63
N ILE A 220 -15.97 13.62 5.78
CA ILE A 220 -16.96 12.53 5.80
C ILE A 220 -16.64 11.60 6.97
N ASN A 221 -17.67 11.21 7.71
CA ASN A 221 -17.60 10.21 8.77
C ASN A 221 -18.86 9.34 8.69
N ALA A 222 -18.84 8.35 7.82
CA ALA A 222 -19.97 7.45 7.56
C ALA A 222 -19.75 6.11 8.27
N CYS A 223 -20.47 5.88 9.35
CA CYS A 223 -20.44 4.61 10.07
C CYS A 223 -21.34 3.58 9.37
N LEU A 224 -20.83 2.36 9.18
CA LEU A 224 -21.66 1.22 8.78
C LEU A 224 -22.41 0.72 10.03
N LEU A 225 -23.68 1.04 10.11
CA LEU A 225 -24.55 0.43 11.11
C LEU A 225 -24.87 -1.00 10.64
N TYR A 226 -24.29 -1.99 11.31
CA TYR A 226 -24.84 -3.34 11.24
C TYR A 226 -26.20 -3.32 11.99
N THR A 227 -27.28 -3.31 11.25
CA THR A 227 -28.58 -3.69 11.82
C THR A 227 -28.56 -5.20 11.95
N SER A 228 -28.43 -5.68 13.17
CA SER A 228 -28.67 -7.07 13.53
C SER A 228 -30.12 -7.46 13.31
#